data_4efdfee8db7844f911f3c9b660e0b8f0
#
_entry.id   4efdfee8db7844f911f3c9b660e0b8f0
#
_cell.length_a   1.000
_cell.length_b   1.000
_cell.length_c   1.000
_cell.angle_alpha   90.00
_cell.angle_beta   90.00
_cell.angle_gamma   90.00
#
_symmetry.space_group_name_H-M   'P 1'
#
loop_
_entity.id
_entity.type
_entity.pdbx_description
1 polymer ?
#
loop_
_entity_poly.entity_id
_entity_poly.type
_entity_poly.pdbx_seq_one_letter_code
_entity_poly.pdbx_strand_id
1 'polypeptide(L)'
;PDGMPPSEAMEALCESAAGAGGHAYQSYVGLPEVRKAFADWYARWYGVTLDPAKEIQPLVGSKEAILLISLAFLDKGDKVLVPDPGYPTYSSASKLVEAEILTYDLCEDKGWWPDFDALEEMDLSGVKIMWTNYPNMPTGAAASEELYAKLVDFGRRHGIMICNDNPYSFILNDDPLSILAQPGAKDCCLELNSLSKAHNMAGWRIGMVAADADVISEILKVKSQMDSGMFKPLQLAAVQALSQDPEWFAELNAEYRRRRVL
;
A
#
# COMPACT_ATOMS: atom_id res chain seq x y z
N PRO A 1 10.25 -12.33 -4.27
CA PRO A 1 11.49 -12.18 -3.50
C PRO A 1 11.87 -13.51 -2.88
N ASP A 2 13.12 -13.90 -3.06
CA ASP A 2 13.72 -15.16 -2.60
C ASP A 2 15.06 -14.91 -1.86
N GLY A 3 15.45 -13.64 -1.70
CA GLY A 3 16.54 -13.21 -0.86
C GLY A 3 16.21 -13.26 0.63
N MET A 4 17.23 -13.08 1.48
CA MET A 4 17.05 -12.98 2.93
C MET A 4 16.49 -11.60 3.32
N PRO A 5 15.67 -11.52 4.38
CA PRO A 5 15.35 -10.25 5.02
C PRO A 5 16.60 -9.57 5.59
N PRO A 6 16.53 -8.28 5.98
CA PRO A 6 17.60 -7.63 6.73
C PRO A 6 17.96 -8.40 8.00
N SER A 7 19.26 -8.55 8.28
CA SER A 7 19.76 -9.31 9.45
C SER A 7 19.23 -8.74 10.77
N GLU A 8 19.17 -7.43 10.88
CA GLU A 8 18.69 -6.72 12.07
C GLU A 8 17.20 -7.00 12.34
N ALA A 9 16.41 -7.19 11.27
CA ALA A 9 15.00 -7.60 11.40
C ALA A 9 14.89 -9.04 11.93
N MET A 10 15.76 -9.95 11.45
CA MET A 10 15.83 -11.33 11.93
C MET A 10 16.24 -11.40 13.40
N GLU A 11 17.25 -10.64 13.81
CA GLU A 11 17.72 -10.55 15.18
C GLU A 11 16.62 -10.04 16.12
N ALA A 12 15.99 -8.90 15.76
CA ALA A 12 14.90 -8.32 16.54
C ALA A 12 13.70 -9.26 16.70
N LEU A 13 13.36 -10.03 15.63
CA LEU A 13 12.34 -11.06 15.71
C LEU A 13 12.70 -12.13 16.76
N CYS A 14 13.90 -12.69 16.67
CA CYS A 14 14.34 -13.78 17.55
C CYS A 14 14.42 -13.32 19.02
N GLU A 15 15.01 -12.18 19.27
CA GLU A 15 15.14 -11.60 20.61
C GLU A 15 13.77 -11.33 21.25
N SER A 16 12.88 -10.68 20.50
CA SER A 16 11.54 -10.36 21.02
C SER A 16 10.66 -11.59 21.19
N ALA A 17 10.78 -12.58 20.30
CA ALA A 17 10.03 -13.84 20.42
C ALA A 17 10.53 -14.72 21.57
N ALA A 18 11.81 -14.63 21.94
CA ALA A 18 12.36 -15.32 23.11
C ALA A 18 11.95 -14.64 24.44
N GLY A 19 11.51 -13.38 24.40
CA GLY A 19 11.14 -12.61 25.59
C GLY A 19 9.70 -12.84 26.04
N ALA A 20 9.46 -12.87 27.35
CA ALA A 20 8.14 -13.12 27.95
C ALA A 20 7.06 -12.09 27.53
N GLY A 21 7.45 -10.85 27.18
CA GLY A 21 6.52 -9.79 26.80
C GLY A 21 6.07 -9.81 25.32
N GLY A 22 6.54 -10.79 24.52
CA GLY A 22 6.25 -10.89 23.09
C GLY A 22 4.90 -11.52 22.73
N HIS A 23 4.26 -12.22 23.68
CA HIS A 23 3.17 -13.17 23.38
C HIS A 23 1.77 -12.70 23.81
N ALA A 24 1.65 -11.58 24.49
CA ALA A 24 0.36 -11.04 24.89
C ALA A 24 -0.41 -10.45 23.69
N TYR A 25 -1.72 -10.32 23.84
CA TYR A 25 -2.54 -9.55 22.90
C TYR A 25 -1.97 -8.15 22.71
N GLN A 26 -2.00 -7.68 21.47
CA GLN A 26 -1.53 -6.36 21.11
C GLN A 26 -2.70 -5.44 20.76
N SER A 27 -2.43 -4.14 20.74
CA SER A 27 -3.42 -3.17 20.29
C SER A 27 -3.75 -3.36 18.80
N TYR A 28 -5.01 -3.21 18.41
CA TYR A 28 -5.48 -3.24 17.02
C TYR A 28 -4.79 -2.20 16.13
N VAL A 29 -4.43 -1.05 16.71
CA VAL A 29 -3.74 0.03 15.98
C VAL A 29 -2.26 -0.26 15.72
N GLY A 30 -1.72 -1.36 16.24
CA GLY A 30 -0.30 -1.68 16.20
C GLY A 30 0.53 -0.91 17.24
N LEU A 31 1.80 -1.29 17.36
CA LEU A 31 2.74 -0.64 18.29
C LEU A 31 3.02 0.81 17.83
N PRO A 32 3.17 1.75 18.79
CA PRO A 32 3.59 3.12 18.45
C PRO A 32 4.91 3.16 17.67
N GLU A 33 5.85 2.25 17.98
CA GLU A 33 7.16 2.14 17.35
C GLU A 33 7.06 1.79 15.86
N VAL A 34 6.22 0.82 15.48
CA VAL A 34 6.08 0.45 14.07
C VAL A 34 5.33 1.53 13.27
N ARG A 35 4.35 2.18 13.88
CA ARG A 35 3.65 3.31 13.23
C ARG A 35 4.60 4.48 13.01
N LYS A 36 5.42 4.80 14.02
CA LYS A 36 6.46 5.82 13.88
C LYS A 36 7.48 5.45 12.81
N ALA A 37 7.94 4.20 12.77
CA ALA A 37 8.88 3.74 11.75
C ALA A 37 8.33 3.91 10.33
N PHE A 38 7.05 3.61 10.09
CA PHE A 38 6.40 3.88 8.81
C PHE A 38 6.28 5.38 8.52
N ALA A 39 5.96 6.22 9.51
CA ALA A 39 5.93 7.68 9.32
C ALA A 39 7.31 8.24 8.95
N ASP A 40 8.36 7.81 9.67
CA ASP A 40 9.75 8.20 9.38
C ASP A 40 10.19 7.72 7.99
N TRP A 41 9.76 6.52 7.58
CA TRP A 41 9.98 5.98 6.23
C TRP A 41 9.36 6.86 5.15
N TYR A 42 8.09 7.25 5.32
CA TYR A 42 7.40 8.15 4.38
C TYR A 42 8.05 9.52 4.31
N ALA A 43 8.45 10.08 5.45
CA ALA A 43 9.15 11.36 5.50
C ALA A 43 10.52 11.28 4.79
N ARG A 44 11.28 10.21 5.02
CA ARG A 44 12.62 10.02 4.47
C ARG A 44 12.61 9.81 2.96
N TRP A 45 11.74 8.95 2.46
CA TRP A 45 11.79 8.47 1.09
C TRP A 45 10.86 9.17 0.13
N TYR A 46 9.74 9.68 0.63
CA TYR A 46 8.70 10.31 -0.19
C TYR A 46 8.49 11.79 0.15
N GLY A 47 9.13 12.32 1.20
CA GLY A 47 8.90 13.68 1.65
C GLY A 47 7.49 13.90 2.25
N VAL A 48 6.80 12.83 2.62
CA VAL A 48 5.42 12.87 3.13
C VAL A 48 5.41 12.85 4.66
N THR A 49 4.82 13.87 5.27
CA THR A 49 4.60 13.90 6.73
C THR A 49 3.27 13.25 7.08
N LEU A 50 3.31 12.22 7.92
CA LEU A 50 2.15 11.49 8.44
C LEU A 50 2.13 11.55 9.98
N ASP A 51 0.95 11.72 10.56
CA ASP A 51 0.76 11.52 12.00
C ASP A 51 0.75 10.00 12.29
N PRO A 52 1.79 9.47 12.97
CA PRO A 52 1.86 8.04 13.25
C PRO A 52 0.73 7.55 14.16
N ALA A 53 0.07 8.45 14.89
CA ALA A 53 -1.02 8.08 15.80
C ALA A 53 -2.37 7.95 15.09
N LYS A 54 -2.55 8.56 13.91
CA LYS A 54 -3.87 8.69 13.28
C LYS A 54 -3.90 8.33 11.80
N GLU A 55 -2.80 8.55 11.07
CA GLU A 55 -2.76 8.45 9.61
C GLU A 55 -2.09 7.17 9.10
N ILE A 56 -1.78 6.23 9.99
CA ILE A 56 -1.12 4.96 9.66
C ILE A 56 -1.79 3.81 10.39
N GLN A 57 -2.16 2.76 9.65
CA GLN A 57 -2.61 1.48 10.20
C GLN A 57 -1.70 0.35 9.71
N PRO A 58 -0.90 -0.28 10.59
CA PRO A 58 -0.18 -1.51 10.27
C PRO A 58 -1.13 -2.67 9.97
N LEU A 59 -0.71 -3.55 9.05
CA LEU A 59 -1.53 -4.61 8.46
C LEU A 59 -0.77 -5.93 8.38
N VAL A 60 -1.52 -7.03 8.32
CA VAL A 60 -0.99 -8.37 8.04
C VAL A 60 -0.74 -8.51 6.52
N GLY A 61 0.21 -7.72 6.02
CA GLY A 61 0.48 -7.48 4.61
C GLY A 61 -0.54 -6.52 3.96
N SER A 62 -0.12 -5.77 2.93
CA SER A 62 -0.98 -4.79 2.24
C SER A 62 -2.24 -5.41 1.62
N LYS A 63 -2.20 -6.69 1.25
CA LYS A 63 -3.38 -7.40 0.71
C LYS A 63 -4.59 -7.41 1.67
N GLU A 64 -4.36 -7.43 2.98
CA GLU A 64 -5.43 -7.35 3.98
C GLU A 64 -6.25 -6.07 3.80
N ALA A 65 -5.59 -4.94 3.53
CA ALA A 65 -6.26 -3.67 3.35
C ALA A 65 -7.28 -3.67 2.21
N ILE A 66 -7.04 -4.41 1.13
CA ILE A 66 -7.94 -4.43 -0.02
C ILE A 66 -9.35 -4.89 0.41
N LEU A 67 -9.41 -5.92 1.26
CA LEU A 67 -10.69 -6.39 1.81
C LEU A 67 -11.23 -5.42 2.87
N LEU A 68 -10.39 -4.92 3.77
CA LEU A 68 -10.80 -3.97 4.81
C LEU A 68 -11.39 -2.69 4.21
N ILE A 69 -10.76 -2.14 3.18
CA ILE A 69 -11.22 -0.96 2.44
C ILE A 69 -12.55 -1.26 1.75
N SER A 70 -12.66 -2.40 1.09
CA SER A 70 -13.92 -2.80 0.45
C SER A 70 -15.06 -2.90 1.47
N LEU A 71 -14.82 -3.49 2.64
CA LEU A 71 -15.82 -3.61 3.71
C LEU A 71 -16.14 -2.27 4.41
N ALA A 72 -15.19 -1.34 4.45
CA ALA A 72 -15.36 -0.05 5.13
C ALA A 72 -16.09 0.99 4.28
N PHE A 73 -15.92 0.95 2.95
CA PHE A 73 -16.33 2.04 2.06
C PHE A 73 -17.28 1.64 0.93
N LEU A 74 -17.62 0.36 0.81
CA LEU A 74 -18.52 -0.13 -0.25
C LEU A 74 -19.74 -0.82 0.35
N ASP A 75 -20.87 -0.52 -0.26
CA ASP A 75 -22.12 -1.23 -0.07
C ASP A 75 -22.53 -1.93 -1.37
N LYS A 76 -23.51 -2.84 -1.26
CA LYS A 76 -24.11 -3.50 -2.40
C LYS A 76 -24.59 -2.50 -3.46
N GLY A 77 -24.07 -2.63 -4.67
CA GLY A 77 -24.41 -1.80 -5.82
C GLY A 77 -23.59 -0.52 -5.96
N ASP A 78 -22.67 -0.23 -5.03
CA ASP A 78 -21.62 0.77 -5.27
C ASP A 78 -20.70 0.29 -6.39
N LYS A 79 -20.10 1.22 -7.13
CA LYS A 79 -19.20 0.90 -8.25
C LYS A 79 -17.74 1.12 -7.87
N VAL A 80 -16.87 0.27 -8.44
CA VAL A 80 -15.41 0.32 -8.25
C VAL A 80 -14.70 0.29 -9.59
N LEU A 81 -13.81 1.24 -9.83
CA LEU A 81 -12.89 1.25 -10.98
C LEU A 81 -11.69 0.34 -10.68
N VAL A 82 -11.42 -0.60 -11.58
CA VAL A 82 -10.34 -1.59 -11.45
C VAL A 82 -9.51 -1.63 -12.73
N PRO A 83 -8.16 -1.58 -12.65
CA PRO A 83 -7.31 -1.62 -13.84
C PRO A 83 -7.32 -2.99 -14.54
N ASP A 84 -7.25 -2.99 -15.86
CA ASP A 84 -7.04 -4.17 -16.70
C ASP A 84 -5.89 -3.89 -17.72
N PRO A 85 -4.75 -4.59 -17.59
CA PRO A 85 -4.42 -5.62 -16.61
C PRO A 85 -4.19 -5.08 -15.20
N GLY A 86 -4.50 -5.87 -14.18
CA GLY A 86 -4.35 -5.47 -12.78
C GLY A 86 -4.31 -6.64 -11.80
N TYR A 87 -4.12 -6.32 -10.52
CA TYR A 87 -4.07 -7.34 -9.49
C TYR A 87 -5.47 -7.90 -9.21
N PRO A 88 -5.70 -9.23 -9.37
CA PRO A 88 -7.05 -9.81 -9.32
C PRO A 88 -7.80 -9.61 -7.99
N THR A 89 -7.07 -9.32 -6.90
CA THR A 89 -7.68 -9.14 -5.59
C THR A 89 -8.58 -7.89 -5.53
N TYR A 90 -8.31 -6.85 -6.31
CA TYR A 90 -9.15 -5.66 -6.35
C TYR A 90 -10.59 -6.02 -6.74
N SER A 91 -10.76 -6.73 -7.86
CA SER A 91 -12.08 -7.22 -8.28
C SER A 91 -12.67 -8.25 -7.32
N SER A 92 -11.84 -9.18 -6.82
CA SER A 92 -12.34 -10.27 -5.98
C SER A 92 -12.87 -9.76 -4.63
N ALA A 93 -12.16 -8.84 -3.99
CA ALA A 93 -12.58 -8.26 -2.71
C ALA A 93 -13.85 -7.40 -2.89
N SER A 94 -13.91 -6.58 -3.95
CA SER A 94 -15.09 -5.76 -4.24
C SER A 94 -16.35 -6.62 -4.51
N LYS A 95 -16.19 -7.77 -5.18
CA LYS A 95 -17.31 -8.73 -5.39
C LYS A 95 -17.81 -9.35 -4.09
N LEU A 96 -16.96 -9.53 -3.07
CA LEU A 96 -17.39 -10.08 -1.78
C LEU A 96 -18.38 -9.17 -1.05
N VAL A 97 -18.34 -7.87 -1.32
CA VAL A 97 -19.27 -6.87 -0.78
C VAL A 97 -20.39 -6.51 -1.77
N GLU A 98 -20.56 -7.31 -2.82
CA GLU A 98 -21.56 -7.13 -3.88
C GLU A 98 -21.47 -5.77 -4.62
N ALA A 99 -20.26 -5.18 -4.70
CA ALA A 99 -20.01 -4.00 -5.52
C ALA A 99 -19.88 -4.34 -7.00
N GLU A 100 -20.28 -3.41 -7.86
CA GLU A 100 -20.17 -3.50 -9.31
C GLU A 100 -18.76 -3.12 -9.76
N ILE A 101 -18.17 -3.92 -10.63
CA ILE A 101 -16.83 -3.68 -11.17
C ILE A 101 -16.92 -2.98 -12.52
N LEU A 102 -16.33 -1.80 -12.59
CA LEU A 102 -16.02 -1.10 -13.84
C LEU A 102 -14.53 -1.25 -14.13
N THR A 103 -14.18 -1.86 -15.25
CA THR A 103 -12.78 -1.95 -15.67
C THR A 103 -12.37 -0.74 -16.49
N TYR A 104 -11.12 -0.31 -16.31
CA TYR A 104 -10.47 0.65 -17.20
C TYR A 104 -9.17 0.05 -17.75
N ASP A 105 -8.96 0.23 -19.05
CA ASP A 105 -7.86 -0.40 -19.76
C ASP A 105 -6.54 0.34 -19.52
N LEU A 106 -5.47 -0.42 -19.32
CA LEU A 106 -4.10 0.06 -19.35
C LEU A 106 -3.45 -0.45 -20.63
N CYS A 107 -3.04 0.47 -21.51
CA CYS A 107 -2.50 0.13 -22.83
C CYS A 107 -1.04 0.56 -22.96
N GLU A 108 -0.25 -0.22 -23.71
CA GLU A 108 1.18 0.04 -23.90
C GLU A 108 1.44 1.36 -24.64
N ASP A 109 0.63 1.68 -25.64
CA ASP A 109 0.71 2.92 -26.42
C ASP A 109 0.43 4.19 -25.59
N LYS A 110 -0.22 4.03 -24.41
CA LYS A 110 -0.45 5.08 -23.41
C LYS A 110 0.47 4.96 -22.21
N GLY A 111 1.55 4.19 -22.30
CA GLY A 111 2.52 4.00 -21.22
C GLY A 111 1.98 3.25 -20.02
N TRP A 112 0.92 2.48 -20.17
CA TRP A 112 0.21 1.76 -19.12
C TRP A 112 -0.42 2.68 -18.05
N TRP A 113 -0.74 3.91 -18.43
CA TRP A 113 -1.50 4.84 -17.58
C TRP A 113 -2.99 4.72 -17.88
N PRO A 114 -3.87 5.08 -16.90
CA PRO A 114 -5.28 5.25 -17.15
C PRO A 114 -5.51 6.26 -18.26
N ASP A 115 -6.40 5.93 -19.19
CA ASP A 115 -6.87 6.88 -20.18
C ASP A 115 -7.91 7.80 -19.52
N PHE A 116 -7.47 8.96 -19.07
CA PHE A 116 -8.35 9.89 -18.35
C PHE A 116 -9.48 10.42 -19.26
N ASP A 117 -9.25 10.58 -20.55
CA ASP A 117 -10.30 11.01 -21.48
C ASP A 117 -11.39 9.94 -21.60
N ALA A 118 -11.00 8.67 -21.71
CA ALA A 118 -11.96 7.56 -21.70
C ALA A 118 -12.68 7.41 -20.35
N LEU A 119 -11.98 7.64 -19.23
CA LEU A 119 -12.60 7.64 -17.90
C LEU A 119 -13.67 8.74 -17.75
N GLU A 120 -13.44 9.93 -18.31
CA GLU A 120 -14.42 11.04 -18.30
C GLU A 120 -15.67 10.73 -19.13
N GLU A 121 -15.57 9.84 -20.13
CA GLU A 121 -16.72 9.41 -20.94
C GLU A 121 -17.56 8.30 -20.27
N MET A 122 -17.06 7.68 -19.19
CA MET A 122 -17.77 6.65 -18.46
C MET A 122 -18.87 7.22 -17.56
N ASP A 123 -19.92 6.41 -17.30
CA ASP A 123 -20.88 6.72 -16.23
C ASP A 123 -20.23 6.44 -14.85
N LEU A 124 -19.69 7.49 -14.26
CA LEU A 124 -19.06 7.47 -12.94
C LEU A 124 -20.03 7.58 -11.77
N SER A 125 -21.34 7.64 -12.04
CA SER A 125 -22.36 7.70 -10.97
C SER A 125 -22.28 6.46 -10.08
N GLY A 126 -22.17 6.65 -8.77
CA GLY A 126 -22.03 5.57 -7.79
C GLY A 126 -20.63 4.96 -7.68
N VAL A 127 -19.64 5.44 -8.43
CA VAL A 127 -18.25 5.03 -8.23
C VAL A 127 -17.71 5.61 -6.93
N LYS A 128 -17.23 4.75 -6.04
CA LYS A 128 -16.68 5.12 -4.73
C LYS A 128 -15.16 5.03 -4.68
N ILE A 129 -14.59 4.02 -5.33
CA ILE A 129 -13.19 3.67 -5.27
C ILE A 129 -12.63 3.47 -6.67
N MET A 130 -11.40 3.95 -6.87
CA MET A 130 -10.56 3.60 -8.01
C MET A 130 -9.27 2.96 -7.49
N TRP A 131 -9.06 1.69 -7.82
CA TRP A 131 -7.80 1.01 -7.54
C TRP A 131 -6.75 1.38 -8.56
N THR A 132 -5.55 1.71 -8.09
CA THR A 132 -4.35 1.94 -8.89
C THR A 132 -3.17 1.19 -8.28
N ASN A 133 -2.16 0.89 -9.08
CA ASN A 133 -0.94 0.22 -8.61
C ASN A 133 0.25 0.72 -9.42
N TYR A 134 1.08 1.56 -8.81
CA TYR A 134 2.29 2.10 -9.44
C TYR A 134 3.45 2.16 -8.45
N PRO A 135 4.64 1.59 -8.80
CA PRO A 135 4.93 0.87 -10.06
C PRO A 135 3.96 -0.29 -10.31
N ASN A 136 3.53 -0.44 -11.58
CA ASN A 136 2.40 -1.29 -11.93
C ASN A 136 2.78 -2.78 -12.01
N MET A 137 1.93 -3.63 -11.50
CA MET A 137 1.95 -5.07 -11.71
C MET A 137 0.71 -5.47 -12.56
N PRO A 138 0.89 -6.13 -13.71
CA PRO A 138 2.10 -6.87 -14.13
C PRO A 138 3.02 -6.14 -15.10
N THR A 139 2.70 -4.92 -15.55
CA THR A 139 3.36 -4.27 -16.69
C THR A 139 4.76 -3.73 -16.37
N GLY A 140 5.04 -3.41 -15.10
CA GLY A 140 6.27 -2.77 -14.67
C GLY A 140 6.33 -1.27 -14.96
N ALA A 141 5.23 -0.65 -15.39
CA ALA A 141 5.18 0.79 -15.63
C ALA A 141 5.48 1.57 -14.35
N ALA A 142 6.37 2.55 -14.45
CA ALA A 142 6.79 3.36 -13.31
C ALA A 142 5.69 4.36 -12.89
N ALA A 143 5.73 4.75 -11.62
CA ALA A 143 5.03 5.92 -11.14
C ALA A 143 5.67 7.21 -11.70
N SER A 144 4.92 8.28 -11.77
CA SER A 144 5.42 9.63 -12.02
C SER A 144 4.62 10.67 -11.24
N GLU A 145 5.24 11.82 -10.98
CA GLU A 145 4.53 12.95 -10.36
C GLU A 145 3.33 13.40 -11.21
N GLU A 146 3.48 13.41 -12.53
CA GLU A 146 2.41 13.77 -13.46
C GLU A 146 1.21 12.81 -13.35
N LEU A 147 1.48 11.50 -13.33
CA LEU A 147 0.43 10.49 -13.18
C LEU A 147 -0.31 10.66 -11.85
N TYR A 148 0.44 10.82 -10.76
CA TYR A 148 -0.17 10.99 -9.45
C TYR A 148 -0.95 12.30 -9.34
N ALA A 149 -0.47 13.40 -9.93
CA ALA A 149 -1.23 14.65 -9.98
C ALA A 149 -2.56 14.50 -10.73
N LYS A 150 -2.57 13.79 -11.86
CA LYS A 150 -3.79 13.49 -12.62
C LYS A 150 -4.78 12.62 -11.84
N LEU A 151 -4.27 11.60 -11.13
CA LEU A 151 -5.11 10.73 -10.28
C LEU A 151 -5.76 11.51 -9.13
N VAL A 152 -4.99 12.37 -8.45
CA VAL A 152 -5.51 13.23 -7.37
C VAL A 152 -6.57 14.19 -7.89
N ASP A 153 -6.31 14.85 -9.03
CA ASP A 153 -7.28 15.74 -9.67
C ASP A 153 -8.57 15.01 -10.05
N PHE A 154 -8.45 13.85 -10.68
CA PHE A 154 -9.59 13.00 -11.03
C PHE A 154 -10.40 12.58 -9.78
N GLY A 155 -9.73 12.07 -8.75
CA GLY A 155 -10.39 11.67 -7.51
C GLY A 155 -11.15 12.82 -6.85
N ARG A 156 -10.54 14.01 -6.78
CA ARG A 156 -11.17 15.22 -6.19
C ARG A 156 -12.37 15.72 -7.00
N ARG A 157 -12.26 15.76 -8.33
CA ARG A 157 -13.35 16.26 -9.20
C ARG A 157 -14.58 15.36 -9.15
N HIS A 158 -14.39 14.07 -9.05
CA HIS A 158 -15.48 13.08 -9.08
C HIS A 158 -15.90 12.58 -7.69
N GLY A 159 -15.21 12.98 -6.62
CA GLY A 159 -15.48 12.47 -5.27
C GLY A 159 -15.17 10.97 -5.14
N ILE A 160 -14.19 10.48 -5.90
CA ILE A 160 -13.76 9.08 -5.93
C ILE A 160 -12.49 8.91 -5.08
N MET A 161 -12.46 7.93 -4.19
CA MET A 161 -11.27 7.59 -3.41
C MET A 161 -10.28 6.83 -4.29
N ILE A 162 -9.08 7.38 -4.47
CA ILE A 162 -7.97 6.72 -5.16
C ILE A 162 -7.20 5.84 -4.18
N CYS A 163 -7.22 4.54 -4.41
CA CYS A 163 -6.51 3.55 -3.59
C CYS A 163 -5.26 3.09 -4.34
N ASN A 164 -4.10 3.68 -4.03
CA ASN A 164 -2.83 3.32 -4.67
C ASN A 164 -2.11 2.21 -3.91
N ASP A 165 -1.92 1.06 -4.54
CA ASP A 165 -1.13 -0.05 -4.00
C ASP A 165 0.33 0.09 -4.46
N ASN A 166 1.24 0.38 -3.51
CA ASN A 166 2.63 0.76 -3.77
C ASN A 166 3.68 -0.20 -3.17
N PRO A 167 3.59 -1.52 -3.38
CA PRO A 167 4.54 -2.47 -2.81
C PRO A 167 5.87 -2.54 -3.58
N TYR A 168 5.94 -1.98 -4.78
CA TYR A 168 7.08 -2.10 -5.69
C TYR A 168 7.93 -0.84 -5.80
N SER A 169 7.67 0.17 -4.96
CA SER A 169 8.30 1.50 -5.03
C SER A 169 9.83 1.47 -5.08
N PHE A 170 10.46 0.46 -4.48
CA PHE A 170 11.92 0.31 -4.40
C PHE A 170 12.50 -0.78 -5.31
N ILE A 171 11.67 -1.45 -6.11
CA ILE A 171 12.13 -2.56 -6.97
C ILE A 171 12.48 -2.03 -8.35
N LEU A 172 13.77 -2.13 -8.73
CA LEU A 172 14.32 -1.61 -10.00
C LEU A 172 13.94 -0.15 -10.26
N ASN A 173 13.82 0.62 -9.19
CA ASN A 173 13.41 2.01 -9.19
C ASN A 173 14.36 2.81 -8.28
N ASP A 174 15.00 3.83 -8.83
CA ASP A 174 15.98 4.65 -8.11
C ASP A 174 15.34 5.95 -7.56
N ASP A 175 14.07 6.23 -7.94
CA ASP A 175 13.31 7.41 -7.50
C ASP A 175 11.91 6.97 -6.99
N PRO A 176 11.82 6.48 -5.74
CA PRO A 176 10.57 6.03 -5.17
C PRO A 176 9.60 7.20 -4.95
N LEU A 177 8.37 7.07 -5.42
CA LEU A 177 7.33 8.08 -5.31
C LEU A 177 6.12 7.57 -4.52
N SER A 178 5.40 8.50 -3.89
CA SER A 178 4.13 8.25 -3.22
C SER A 178 3.05 9.20 -3.75
N ILE A 179 1.84 8.68 -3.97
CA ILE A 179 0.70 9.52 -4.35
C ILE A 179 0.38 10.55 -3.26
N LEU A 180 0.66 10.21 -1.99
CA LEU A 180 0.42 11.10 -0.86
C LEU A 180 1.35 12.34 -0.82
N ALA A 181 2.40 12.36 -1.66
CA ALA A 181 3.24 13.55 -1.84
C ALA A 181 2.56 14.63 -2.69
N GLN A 182 1.51 14.29 -3.44
CA GLN A 182 0.81 15.27 -4.27
C GLN A 182 -0.04 16.22 -3.43
N PRO A 183 -0.08 17.52 -3.78
CA PRO A 183 -0.95 18.49 -3.11
C PRO A 183 -2.43 18.06 -3.14
N GLY A 184 -3.06 18.03 -1.96
CA GLY A 184 -4.47 17.64 -1.83
C GLY A 184 -4.74 16.12 -1.90
N ALA A 185 -3.70 15.29 -1.96
CA ALA A 185 -3.87 13.84 -2.01
C ALA A 185 -4.61 13.28 -0.78
N LYS A 186 -4.35 13.79 0.42
CA LYS A 186 -5.02 13.35 1.64
C LYS A 186 -6.54 13.53 1.61
N ASP A 187 -7.06 14.44 0.77
CA ASP A 187 -8.50 14.69 0.65
C ASP A 187 -9.25 13.52 -0.05
N CYS A 188 -8.55 12.74 -0.87
CA CYS A 188 -9.18 11.70 -1.70
C CYS A 188 -8.34 10.45 -1.96
N CYS A 189 -7.14 10.34 -1.39
CA CYS A 189 -6.25 9.22 -1.66
C CYS A 189 -5.90 8.46 -0.37
N LEU A 190 -5.71 7.16 -0.53
CA LEU A 190 -4.97 6.32 0.41
C LEU A 190 -3.87 5.57 -0.31
N GLU A 191 -2.85 5.17 0.43
CA GLU A 191 -1.76 4.37 -0.12
C GLU A 191 -1.46 3.14 0.73
N LEU A 192 -1.33 1.99 0.06
CA LEU A 192 -0.87 0.75 0.65
C LEU A 192 0.63 0.60 0.43
N ASN A 193 1.35 0.15 1.45
CA ASN A 193 2.75 -0.21 1.33
C ASN A 193 3.04 -1.54 2.01
N SER A 194 4.15 -2.19 1.65
CA SER A 194 4.44 -3.55 2.12
C SER A 194 5.94 -3.83 2.18
N LEU A 195 6.38 -4.53 3.21
CA LEU A 195 7.74 -5.04 3.32
C LEU A 195 7.98 -6.31 2.50
N SER A 196 6.93 -6.84 1.85
CA SER A 196 6.99 -8.11 1.12
C SER A 196 8.00 -8.13 -0.01
N LYS A 197 8.20 -7.00 -0.70
CA LYS A 197 9.03 -6.93 -1.92
C LYS A 197 10.39 -6.32 -1.63
N ALA A 198 10.43 -5.07 -1.19
CA ALA A 198 11.66 -4.32 -0.98
C ALA A 198 12.54 -4.84 0.18
N HIS A 199 11.96 -5.62 1.10
CA HIS A 199 12.69 -6.16 2.26
C HIS A 199 12.77 -7.69 2.28
N ASN A 200 12.41 -8.38 1.18
CA ASN A 200 12.38 -9.84 1.10
C ASN A 200 11.52 -10.51 2.19
N MET A 201 10.48 -9.83 2.68
CA MET A 201 9.65 -10.26 3.81
C MET A 201 8.24 -10.73 3.39
N ALA A 202 8.11 -11.33 2.19
CA ALA A 202 6.80 -11.71 1.66
C ALA A 202 6.02 -12.67 2.58
N GLY A 203 6.71 -13.65 3.17
CA GLY A 203 6.13 -14.62 4.10
C GLY A 203 5.81 -14.07 5.49
N TRP A 204 6.37 -12.90 5.85
CA TRP A 204 6.20 -12.30 7.18
C TRP A 204 4.87 -11.58 7.36
N ARG A 205 4.20 -11.26 6.24
CA ARG A 205 2.90 -10.62 6.23
C ARG A 205 2.89 -9.28 6.98
N ILE A 206 3.72 -8.34 6.56
CA ILE A 206 3.80 -6.99 7.13
C ILE A 206 3.58 -5.96 6.03
N GLY A 207 2.66 -5.05 6.27
CA GLY A 207 2.35 -3.91 5.43
C GLY A 207 1.64 -2.83 6.23
N MET A 208 1.16 -1.82 5.54
CA MET A 208 0.41 -0.73 6.15
C MET A 208 -0.51 -0.05 5.14
N VAL A 209 -1.48 0.70 5.63
CA VAL A 209 -2.22 1.71 4.89
C VAL A 209 -1.96 3.08 5.52
N ALA A 210 -1.72 4.08 4.67
CA ALA A 210 -1.62 5.48 5.04
C ALA A 210 -2.72 6.28 4.35
N ALA A 211 -3.39 7.16 5.10
CA ALA A 211 -4.45 8.03 4.61
C ALA A 211 -4.74 9.14 5.61
N ASP A 212 -5.74 9.97 5.30
CA ASP A 212 -6.34 10.87 6.28
C ASP A 212 -6.85 10.12 7.53
N ALA A 213 -6.85 10.78 8.67
CA ALA A 213 -7.20 10.20 9.96
C ALA A 213 -8.62 9.61 10.01
N ASP A 214 -9.59 10.23 9.34
CA ASP A 214 -10.96 9.75 9.29
C ASP A 214 -11.05 8.44 8.48
N VAL A 215 -10.33 8.36 7.35
CA VAL A 215 -10.23 7.14 6.53
C VAL A 215 -9.60 6.00 7.33
N ILE A 216 -8.50 6.25 8.04
CA ILE A 216 -7.85 5.25 8.90
C ILE A 216 -8.79 4.77 10.00
N SER A 217 -9.56 5.70 10.60
CA SER A 217 -10.54 5.37 11.63
C SER A 217 -11.62 4.40 11.13
N GLU A 218 -12.14 4.60 9.91
CA GLU A 218 -13.13 3.69 9.31
C GLU A 218 -12.54 2.31 9.02
N ILE A 219 -11.33 2.24 8.46
CA ILE A 219 -10.61 0.97 8.23
C ILE A 219 -10.38 0.23 9.54
N LEU A 220 -10.01 0.94 10.62
CA LEU A 220 -9.77 0.35 11.94
C LEU A 220 -11.03 -0.25 12.55
N LYS A 221 -12.22 0.31 12.32
CA LYS A 221 -13.49 -0.28 12.77
C LYS A 221 -13.66 -1.70 12.24
N VAL A 222 -13.39 -1.92 10.95
CA VAL A 222 -13.46 -3.25 10.34
C VAL A 222 -12.32 -4.14 10.85
N LYS A 223 -11.08 -3.64 10.83
CA LYS A 223 -9.91 -4.42 11.26
C LYS A 223 -10.05 -4.94 12.70
N SER A 224 -10.59 -4.15 13.60
CA SER A 224 -10.78 -4.55 15.00
C SER A 224 -11.77 -5.71 15.19
N GLN A 225 -12.55 -6.06 14.15
CA GLN A 225 -13.40 -7.24 14.13
C GLN A 225 -12.72 -8.46 13.47
N MET A 226 -11.55 -8.25 12.82
CA MET A 226 -10.85 -9.29 12.07
C MET A 226 -9.75 -9.97 12.88
N ASP A 227 -9.03 -9.23 13.73
CA ASP A 227 -7.94 -9.76 14.54
C ASP A 227 -7.89 -9.12 15.93
N SER A 228 -6.95 -9.58 16.77
CA SER A 228 -6.68 -9.06 18.11
C SER A 228 -5.30 -8.43 18.21
N GLY A 229 -4.88 -7.77 17.14
CA GLY A 229 -3.58 -7.11 17.01
C GLY A 229 -2.49 -8.03 16.43
N MET A 230 -1.52 -7.43 15.81
CA MET A 230 -0.40 -8.14 15.16
C MET A 230 0.61 -8.62 16.20
N PHE A 231 1.20 -9.79 15.95
CA PHE A 231 2.26 -10.37 16.79
C PHE A 231 3.41 -9.36 17.02
N LYS A 232 3.67 -9.03 18.30
CA LYS A 232 4.64 -7.99 18.68
C LYS A 232 6.04 -8.18 18.08
N PRO A 233 6.65 -9.38 18.09
CA PRO A 233 7.97 -9.58 17.51
C PRO A 233 8.05 -9.24 16.02
N LEU A 234 6.98 -9.48 15.25
CA LEU A 234 6.94 -9.08 13.84
C LEU A 234 6.90 -7.56 13.68
N GLN A 235 6.19 -6.85 14.55
CA GLN A 235 6.14 -5.39 14.51
C GLN A 235 7.50 -4.77 14.85
N LEU A 236 8.22 -5.31 15.84
CA LEU A 236 9.56 -4.84 16.20
C LEU A 236 10.59 -5.15 15.11
N ALA A 237 10.48 -6.31 14.47
CA ALA A 237 11.28 -6.63 13.30
C ALA A 237 11.03 -5.68 12.12
N ALA A 238 9.77 -5.28 11.92
CA ALA A 238 9.42 -4.28 10.90
C ALA A 238 10.09 -2.93 11.15
N VAL A 239 10.22 -2.50 12.42
CA VAL A 239 10.94 -1.28 12.79
C VAL A 239 12.39 -1.32 12.27
N GLN A 240 13.08 -2.46 12.47
CA GLN A 240 14.45 -2.65 11.99
C GLN A 240 14.52 -2.72 10.46
N ALA A 241 13.57 -3.40 9.82
CA ALA A 241 13.51 -3.44 8.36
C ALA A 241 13.31 -2.06 7.74
N LEU A 242 12.46 -1.22 8.34
CA LEU A 242 12.20 0.16 7.87
C LEU A 242 13.38 1.12 8.12
N SER A 243 14.34 0.76 8.97
CA SER A 243 15.53 1.56 9.23
C SER A 243 16.65 1.38 8.21
N GLN A 244 16.50 0.43 7.26
CA GLN A 244 17.53 0.14 6.25
C GLN A 244 17.90 1.40 5.46
N ASP A 245 19.17 1.48 5.10
CA ASP A 245 19.76 2.59 4.37
C ASP A 245 19.61 2.43 2.84
N PRO A 246 20.01 3.43 2.05
CA PRO A 246 19.97 3.35 0.59
C PRO A 246 20.80 2.20 0.01
N GLU A 247 21.86 1.77 0.71
CA GLU A 247 22.77 0.72 0.25
C GLU A 247 22.06 -0.62 0.19
N TRP A 248 21.17 -0.94 1.14
CA TRP A 248 20.32 -2.13 1.10
C TRP A 248 19.54 -2.21 -0.21
N PHE A 249 18.88 -1.12 -0.63
CA PHE A 249 18.09 -1.10 -1.86
C PHE A 249 18.97 -1.14 -3.10
N ALA A 250 20.15 -0.52 -3.06
CA ALA A 250 21.12 -0.58 -4.15
C ALA A 250 21.59 -2.02 -4.41
N GLU A 251 21.93 -2.76 -3.36
CA GLU A 251 22.34 -4.16 -3.43
C GLU A 251 21.20 -5.06 -3.92
N LEU A 252 20.01 -4.90 -3.36
CA LEU A 252 18.79 -5.62 -3.79
C LEU A 252 18.52 -5.40 -5.30
N ASN A 253 18.59 -4.17 -5.75
CA ASN A 253 18.33 -3.81 -7.14
C ASN A 253 19.47 -4.23 -8.07
N ALA A 254 20.71 -4.29 -7.60
CA ALA A 254 21.82 -4.85 -8.38
C ALA A 254 21.56 -6.33 -8.72
N GLU A 255 21.08 -7.12 -7.74
CA GLU A 255 20.72 -8.52 -7.97
C GLU A 255 19.52 -8.65 -8.94
N TYR A 256 18.48 -7.83 -8.81
CA TYR A 256 17.35 -7.83 -9.75
C TYR A 256 17.78 -7.42 -11.17
N ARG A 257 18.64 -6.40 -11.31
CA ARG A 257 19.21 -6.01 -12.62
C ARG A 257 20.01 -7.16 -13.24
N ARG A 258 20.83 -7.87 -12.44
CA ARG A 258 21.57 -9.04 -12.90
C ARG A 258 20.65 -10.15 -13.44
N ARG A 259 19.55 -10.44 -12.74
CA ARG A 259 18.58 -11.48 -13.15
C ARG A 259 17.77 -11.07 -14.39
N ARG A 260 17.53 -9.79 -14.59
CA ARG A 260 16.77 -9.30 -15.75
C ARG A 260 17.51 -9.48 -17.07
N VAL A 261 18.82 -9.62 -17.05
CA VAL A 261 19.68 -9.79 -18.25
C VAL A 261 19.83 -11.27 -18.64
N LEU A 262 19.43 -12.19 -17.77
CA LEU A 262 19.42 -13.64 -18.03
C LEU A 262 18.17 -14.08 -18.78
#